data_702b106b24b75d071e07cf2ea51500ee
#
_entry.id   702b106b24b75d071e07cf2ea51500ee
#
_cell.length_a   1.000
_cell.length_b   1.000
_cell.length_c   1.000
_cell.angle_alpha   90.00
_cell.angle_beta   90.00
_cell.angle_gamma   90.00
#
_symmetry.space_group_name_H-M   'P 1'
#
loop_
_entity.id
_entity.type
_entity.pdbx_description
1 polymer ?
#
loop_
_entity_poly.entity_id
_entity_poly.type
_entity_poly.pdbx_seq_one_letter_code
_entity_poly.pdbx_strand_id
1 'polypeptide(L)'
;DLSTFDGDTPPGLRSNIQKRGRIIWPTPDMLHLGILPNHQSWRRFLRNLKFVIIDEAHSYRGVFGSHLALVIRRLRRLCNDLGSHPQFILCSATIANPGEHAENLVGLPFELVSEDGSPYGGKDFVFWNPPVVDPVKNTRRSASSEATALFTELVSHGIRSLAFTKTRRLTELIYIYSRDKLKETDPLLPPLIKPYRAGYLPEDRRSIERDFFNGNLLGVIATSALEAGIDIGNLDATVLVGYPGSIASTWQQAGRSGRRQAKSLSFLIALDNPLDQYFMHHPGDFFSRNYENALVNLHNPYILESHFLCAAWELPLTPENSEVFGMDLEAVLEELEEKGLLKKRDGKWYPTPAVAYPARRVNIRSASSENYVIKDQSRDNQVLETIEASVAFSEIHPGAVYLHQGESYLVTDLDVAGKTAFAKLFDAPYYTQAKEITEISIKKKLKEREGGKTSVFLGHTEVKTTVIGFRRKAQLSEEVVGEEELDLPSQNFNTVALWFDVPQAIVNEIAEKHLDFAGGLHAAEHASIGLLPLFALCDRNDIGGVSTSLHWETGRPQIFIYDAYPGGIGIAEKGFEIIEELWETTLKLIKDCPCEEGCPSCVQSPKCGNNNQPLDKEAAMVILEGLIKPK
;
A
#
# COMPACT_ATOMS: atom_id res chain seq x y z
N ASP A 1 8.33 32.96 -13.20
CA ASP A 1 9.41 32.16 -12.59
C ASP A 1 8.82 30.83 -12.14
N LEU A 2 9.46 29.72 -12.52
CA LEU A 2 9.18 28.36 -12.05
C LEU A 2 9.98 28.15 -10.75
N SER A 3 9.36 27.60 -9.71
CA SER A 3 10.00 27.37 -8.42
C SER A 3 9.51 26.08 -7.78
N THR A 4 10.44 25.25 -7.29
CA THR A 4 10.12 24.11 -6.42
C THR A 4 9.86 24.62 -5.01
N PHE A 5 8.82 24.08 -4.36
CA PHE A 5 8.46 24.42 -2.98
C PHE A 5 8.20 23.12 -2.18
N ASP A 6 9.26 22.58 -1.63
CA ASP A 6 9.30 21.29 -0.94
C ASP A 6 10.01 21.39 0.43
N GLY A 7 10.23 20.25 1.07
CA GLY A 7 10.95 20.16 2.35
C GLY A 7 12.39 20.67 2.27
N ASP A 8 13.05 20.46 1.12
CA ASP A 8 14.46 20.81 0.89
C ASP A 8 14.64 22.27 0.45
N THR A 9 13.54 22.99 0.18
CA THR A 9 13.60 24.41 -0.20
C THR A 9 14.16 25.27 0.94
N PRO A 10 15.33 25.94 0.74
CA PRO A 10 15.96 26.75 1.77
C PRO A 10 15.04 27.85 2.31
N PRO A 11 15.02 28.11 3.64
CA PRO A 11 14.13 29.10 4.24
C PRO A 11 14.23 30.51 3.61
N GLY A 12 15.43 30.92 3.19
CA GLY A 12 15.66 32.21 2.54
C GLY A 12 14.98 32.35 1.17
N LEU A 13 14.78 31.25 0.45
CA LEU A 13 14.11 31.25 -0.85
C LEU A 13 12.58 31.24 -0.72
N ARG A 14 12.04 30.67 0.36
CA ARG A 14 10.58 30.53 0.57
C ARG A 14 9.83 31.86 0.47
N SER A 15 10.35 32.91 1.12
CA SER A 15 9.74 34.25 1.06
C SER A 15 9.76 34.85 -0.35
N ASN A 16 10.79 34.56 -1.12
CA ASN A 16 10.89 35.05 -2.51
C ASN A 16 9.90 34.32 -3.44
N ILE A 17 9.77 32.99 -3.25
CA ILE A 17 8.79 32.17 -3.98
C ILE A 17 7.36 32.66 -3.71
N GLN A 18 7.00 32.94 -2.45
CA GLN A 18 5.69 33.49 -2.08
C GLN A 18 5.38 34.81 -2.78
N LYS A 19 6.39 35.68 -2.91
CA LYS A 19 6.21 37.03 -3.50
C LYS A 19 6.22 37.05 -5.02
N ARG A 20 7.00 36.17 -5.68
CA ARG A 20 7.32 36.24 -7.11
C ARG A 20 6.96 35.00 -7.91
N GLY A 21 6.71 33.85 -7.25
CA GLY A 21 6.37 32.60 -7.93
C GLY A 21 5.12 32.76 -8.82
N ARG A 22 5.22 32.28 -10.06
CA ARG A 22 4.10 32.20 -11.00
C ARG A 22 3.70 30.76 -11.27
N ILE A 23 4.70 29.88 -11.33
CA ILE A 23 4.53 28.43 -11.41
C ILE A 23 5.26 27.87 -10.20
N ILE A 24 4.52 27.16 -9.34
CA ILE A 24 5.05 26.59 -8.11
C ILE A 24 4.82 25.09 -8.17
N TRP A 25 5.86 24.31 -7.86
CA TRP A 25 5.81 22.86 -7.77
C TRP A 25 5.91 22.43 -6.30
N PRO A 26 4.80 22.34 -5.57
CA PRO A 26 4.78 21.88 -4.21
C PRO A 26 4.59 20.37 -4.15
N THR A 27 5.06 19.74 -3.06
CA THR A 27 4.56 18.43 -2.66
C THR A 27 3.20 18.58 -1.98
N PRO A 28 2.36 17.50 -1.93
CA PRO A 28 1.11 17.52 -1.15
C PRO A 28 1.31 17.93 0.32
N ASP A 29 2.42 17.48 0.94
CA ASP A 29 2.79 17.84 2.31
C ASP A 29 3.01 19.34 2.45
N MET A 30 3.70 19.97 1.49
CA MET A 30 3.94 21.41 1.51
C MET A 30 2.68 22.23 1.23
N LEU A 31 1.77 21.71 0.41
CA LEU A 31 0.45 22.32 0.25
C LEU A 31 -0.31 22.29 1.58
N HIS A 32 -0.35 21.15 2.24
CA HIS A 32 -1.04 20.94 3.51
C HIS A 32 -0.44 21.75 4.68
N LEU A 33 0.89 21.73 4.85
CA LEU A 33 1.58 22.32 5.98
C LEU A 33 2.04 23.77 5.75
N GLY A 34 2.45 24.08 4.52
CA GLY A 34 3.13 25.33 4.21
C GLY A 34 2.25 26.40 3.56
N ILE A 35 1.34 26.01 2.69
CA ILE A 35 0.53 26.94 1.87
C ILE A 35 -0.83 27.22 2.53
N LEU A 36 -1.66 26.18 2.72
CA LEU A 36 -3.04 26.37 3.16
C LEU A 36 -3.17 27.03 4.54
N PRO A 37 -2.45 26.57 5.59
CA PRO A 37 -2.53 27.25 6.91
C PRO A 37 -2.00 28.67 6.92
N ASN A 38 -1.14 29.01 5.95
CA ASN A 38 -0.53 30.32 5.79
C ASN A 38 -1.09 31.10 4.59
N HIS A 39 -2.32 30.79 4.17
CA HIS A 39 -2.97 31.30 2.97
C HIS A 39 -2.93 32.84 2.86
N GLN A 40 -2.91 33.57 3.97
CA GLN A 40 -2.78 35.03 3.97
C GLN A 40 -1.48 35.50 3.30
N SER A 41 -0.38 34.81 3.55
CA SER A 41 0.92 35.07 2.91
C SER A 41 0.93 34.66 1.43
N TRP A 42 0.07 33.73 1.06
CA TRP A 42 -0.10 33.21 -0.29
C TRP A 42 -1.28 33.86 -1.05
N ARG A 43 -1.97 34.85 -0.45
CA ARG A 43 -3.19 35.46 -0.98
C ARG A 43 -3.05 35.93 -2.43
N ARG A 44 -1.91 36.58 -2.78
CA ARG A 44 -1.65 37.04 -4.13
C ARG A 44 -1.60 35.88 -5.15
N PHE A 45 -0.93 34.79 -4.79
CA PHE A 45 -0.81 33.61 -5.62
C PHE A 45 -2.17 32.93 -5.79
N LEU A 46 -2.85 32.62 -4.68
CA LEU A 46 -4.15 31.92 -4.68
C LEU A 46 -5.23 32.70 -5.43
N ARG A 47 -5.28 34.02 -5.28
CA ARG A 47 -6.24 34.87 -6.01
C ARG A 47 -6.04 34.82 -7.53
N ASN A 48 -4.83 34.57 -8.01
CA ASN A 48 -4.49 34.54 -9.42
C ASN A 48 -4.25 33.13 -9.95
N LEU A 49 -4.54 32.11 -9.16
CA LEU A 49 -4.34 30.71 -9.54
C LEU A 49 -5.33 30.34 -10.64
N LYS A 50 -4.81 29.91 -11.79
CA LYS A 50 -5.61 29.53 -12.96
C LYS A 50 -5.62 28.04 -13.21
N PHE A 51 -4.52 27.35 -12.89
CA PHE A 51 -4.36 25.93 -13.15
C PHE A 51 -3.78 25.24 -11.94
N VAL A 52 -4.31 24.06 -11.65
CA VAL A 52 -3.75 23.10 -10.70
C VAL A 52 -3.51 21.80 -11.47
N ILE A 53 -2.25 21.40 -11.56
CA ILE A 53 -1.85 20.19 -12.27
C ILE A 53 -1.49 19.14 -11.20
N ILE A 54 -2.15 17.98 -11.26
CA ILE A 54 -1.89 16.84 -10.39
C ILE A 54 -1.30 15.73 -11.26
N ASP A 55 -0.01 15.50 -11.09
CA ASP A 55 0.70 14.45 -11.81
C ASP A 55 0.65 13.13 -11.04
N GLU A 56 0.75 12.00 -11.75
CA GLU A 56 0.69 10.64 -11.19
C GLU A 56 -0.56 10.43 -10.29
N ALA A 57 -1.73 10.88 -10.76
CA ALA A 57 -2.97 10.90 -9.97
C ALA A 57 -3.34 9.52 -9.38
N HIS A 58 -3.01 8.42 -10.06
CA HIS A 58 -3.22 7.04 -9.60
C HIS A 58 -2.45 6.69 -8.32
N SER A 59 -1.39 7.43 -7.98
CA SER A 59 -0.64 7.24 -6.74
C SER A 59 -1.37 7.77 -5.50
N TYR A 60 -2.34 8.68 -5.70
CA TYR A 60 -3.13 9.27 -4.63
C TYR A 60 -4.36 8.42 -4.33
N ARG A 61 -4.17 7.27 -3.69
CA ARG A 61 -5.20 6.31 -3.31
C ARG A 61 -5.11 5.95 -1.83
N GLY A 62 -6.09 5.19 -1.32
CA GLY A 62 -6.15 4.76 0.06
C GLY A 62 -6.12 5.93 1.03
N VAL A 63 -5.38 5.79 2.12
CA VAL A 63 -5.23 6.84 3.15
C VAL A 63 -4.70 8.14 2.55
N PHE A 64 -3.60 8.06 1.78
CA PHE A 64 -2.96 9.23 1.21
C PHE A 64 -3.88 9.97 0.22
N GLY A 65 -4.59 9.22 -0.63
CA GLY A 65 -5.57 9.79 -1.56
C GLY A 65 -6.74 10.46 -0.84
N SER A 66 -7.25 9.84 0.24
CA SER A 66 -8.33 10.39 1.05
C SER A 66 -7.95 11.71 1.74
N HIS A 67 -6.74 11.79 2.28
CA HIS A 67 -6.20 13.06 2.80
C HIS A 67 -6.03 14.10 1.69
N LEU A 68 -5.41 13.73 0.56
CA LEU A 68 -5.18 14.68 -0.54
C LEU A 68 -6.50 15.23 -1.09
N ALA A 69 -7.52 14.39 -1.22
CA ALA A 69 -8.83 14.83 -1.67
C ALA A 69 -9.40 15.96 -0.79
N LEU A 70 -9.22 15.89 0.53
CA LEU A 70 -9.64 16.95 1.45
C LEU A 70 -8.69 18.16 1.42
N VAL A 71 -7.39 17.96 1.22
CA VAL A 71 -6.43 19.06 0.99
C VAL A 71 -6.82 19.86 -0.26
N ILE A 72 -7.18 19.20 -1.35
CA ILE A 72 -7.63 19.84 -2.59
C ILE A 72 -8.95 20.58 -2.38
N ARG A 73 -9.91 20.02 -1.65
CA ARG A 73 -11.17 20.73 -1.32
C ARG A 73 -10.92 21.97 -0.48
N ARG A 74 -10.00 21.93 0.47
CA ARG A 74 -9.55 23.10 1.25
C ARG A 74 -8.91 24.15 0.34
N LEU A 75 -8.05 23.74 -0.61
CA LEU A 75 -7.48 24.65 -1.61
C LEU A 75 -8.57 25.33 -2.44
N ARG A 76 -9.53 24.56 -2.98
CA ARG A 76 -10.67 25.08 -3.76
C ARG A 76 -11.46 26.09 -2.94
N ARG A 77 -11.75 25.78 -1.68
CA ARG A 77 -12.48 26.68 -0.78
C ARG A 77 -11.77 28.02 -0.59
N LEU A 78 -10.45 28.00 -0.35
CA LEU A 78 -9.64 29.22 -0.24
C LEU A 78 -9.60 30.02 -1.55
N CYS A 79 -9.49 29.34 -2.68
CA CYS A 79 -9.54 30.00 -3.99
C CYS A 79 -10.90 30.64 -4.24
N ASN A 80 -12.01 29.96 -3.95
CA ASN A 80 -13.37 30.47 -4.10
C ASN A 80 -13.59 31.72 -3.24
N ASP A 81 -13.14 31.73 -1.97
CA ASP A 81 -13.21 32.90 -1.10
C ASP A 81 -12.43 34.11 -1.66
N LEU A 82 -11.34 33.85 -2.37
CA LEU A 82 -10.53 34.87 -3.03
C LEU A 82 -11.02 35.24 -4.43
N GLY A 83 -12.12 34.66 -4.93
CA GLY A 83 -12.68 34.88 -6.26
C GLY A 83 -11.88 34.22 -7.39
N SER A 84 -11.13 33.15 -7.09
CA SER A 84 -10.39 32.37 -8.09
C SER A 84 -11.00 30.98 -8.23
N HIS A 85 -11.16 30.52 -9.48
CA HIS A 85 -11.71 29.19 -9.82
C HIS A 85 -10.74 28.48 -10.75
N PRO A 86 -9.67 27.87 -10.21
CA PRO A 86 -8.65 27.22 -11.02
C PRO A 86 -9.20 25.99 -11.75
N GLN A 87 -8.76 25.82 -12.99
CA GLN A 87 -8.97 24.58 -13.74
C GLN A 87 -8.02 23.49 -13.22
N PHE A 88 -8.55 22.29 -13.01
CA PHE A 88 -7.77 21.14 -12.61
C PHE A 88 -7.43 20.27 -13.82
N ILE A 89 -6.19 19.83 -13.91
CA ILE A 89 -5.65 18.93 -14.93
C ILE A 89 -4.98 17.78 -14.21
N LEU A 90 -5.42 16.55 -14.46
CA LEU A 90 -4.86 15.35 -13.85
C LEU A 90 -4.17 14.50 -14.91
N CYS A 91 -2.95 14.06 -14.62
CA CYS A 91 -2.21 13.09 -15.43
C CYS A 91 -2.09 11.78 -14.63
N SER A 92 -2.32 10.67 -15.27
CA SER A 92 -2.30 9.35 -14.61
C SER A 92 -1.77 8.27 -15.53
N ALA A 93 -1.15 7.24 -14.96
CA ALA A 93 -1.06 5.96 -15.61
C ALA A 93 -2.46 5.35 -15.75
N THR A 94 -2.58 4.26 -16.52
CA THR A 94 -3.86 3.59 -16.75
C THR A 94 -4.40 2.97 -15.46
N ILE A 95 -5.64 3.31 -15.10
CA ILE A 95 -6.43 2.75 -14.00
C ILE A 95 -7.85 2.45 -14.51
N ALA A 96 -8.62 1.62 -13.78
CA ALA A 96 -9.96 1.22 -14.22
C ALA A 96 -10.99 2.37 -14.15
N ASN A 97 -10.84 3.27 -13.19
CA ASN A 97 -11.82 4.31 -12.87
C ASN A 97 -11.25 5.75 -12.92
N PRO A 98 -10.61 6.19 -14.04
CA PRO A 98 -9.89 7.47 -14.05
C PRO A 98 -10.80 8.68 -13.84
N GLY A 99 -11.98 8.71 -14.43
CA GLY A 99 -12.96 9.80 -14.28
C GLY A 99 -13.48 9.90 -12.84
N GLU A 100 -13.99 8.79 -12.31
CA GLU A 100 -14.48 8.70 -10.92
C GLU A 100 -13.37 9.07 -9.91
N HIS A 101 -12.16 8.57 -10.14
CA HIS A 101 -11.03 8.88 -9.26
C HIS A 101 -10.68 10.37 -9.27
N ALA A 102 -10.67 11.01 -10.44
CA ALA A 102 -10.45 12.44 -10.57
C ALA A 102 -11.55 13.25 -9.87
N GLU A 103 -12.81 12.85 -10.03
CA GLU A 103 -13.95 13.48 -9.34
C GLU A 103 -13.86 13.31 -7.83
N ASN A 104 -13.50 12.12 -7.35
CA ASN A 104 -13.29 11.87 -5.92
C ASN A 104 -12.14 12.69 -5.35
N LEU A 105 -11.03 12.83 -6.07
CA LEU A 105 -9.89 13.63 -5.60
C LEU A 105 -10.22 15.14 -5.56
N VAL A 106 -10.88 15.66 -6.58
CA VAL A 106 -11.04 17.12 -6.72
C VAL A 106 -12.42 17.61 -6.28
N GLY A 107 -13.47 16.80 -6.46
CA GLY A 107 -14.86 17.18 -6.20
C GLY A 107 -15.45 18.05 -7.32
N LEU A 108 -15.03 17.85 -8.55
CA LEU A 108 -15.53 18.49 -9.75
C LEU A 108 -15.70 17.44 -10.86
N PRO A 109 -16.63 17.62 -11.81
CA PRO A 109 -16.71 16.74 -12.97
C PRO A 109 -15.48 16.92 -13.88
N PHE A 110 -15.06 15.84 -14.52
CA PHE A 110 -13.92 15.81 -15.43
C PHE A 110 -14.27 15.29 -16.81
N GLU A 111 -13.66 15.89 -17.82
CA GLU A 111 -13.60 15.32 -19.16
C GLU A 111 -12.39 14.39 -19.25
N LEU A 112 -12.61 13.14 -19.69
CA LEU A 112 -11.59 12.12 -19.80
C LEU A 112 -11.00 12.09 -21.20
N VAL A 113 -9.67 12.23 -21.29
CA VAL A 113 -8.90 12.01 -22.52
C VAL A 113 -8.14 10.69 -22.35
N SER A 114 -8.59 9.63 -23.03
CA SER A 114 -8.05 8.27 -22.91
C SER A 114 -7.33 7.75 -24.15
N GLU A 115 -7.42 8.49 -25.29
CA GLU A 115 -6.75 8.09 -26.51
C GLU A 115 -5.25 8.42 -26.43
N ASP A 116 -4.43 7.37 -26.39
CA ASP A 116 -2.96 7.50 -26.40
C ASP A 116 -2.46 7.67 -27.83
N GLY A 117 -1.96 8.86 -28.14
CA GLY A 117 -1.32 9.19 -29.43
C GLY A 117 0.20 9.06 -29.42
N SER A 118 0.81 8.52 -28.35
CA SER A 118 2.27 8.41 -28.25
C SER A 118 2.83 7.32 -29.17
N PRO A 119 4.01 7.54 -29.77
CA PRO A 119 4.67 6.52 -30.59
C PRO A 119 5.09 5.33 -29.72
N TYR A 120 4.65 4.14 -30.10
CA TYR A 120 4.92 2.89 -29.38
C TYR A 120 5.99 2.06 -30.10
N GLY A 121 7.08 1.74 -29.40
CA GLY A 121 8.05 0.71 -29.81
C GLY A 121 7.58 -0.67 -29.35
N GLY A 122 7.73 -1.71 -30.19
CA GLY A 122 7.37 -3.08 -29.82
C GLY A 122 8.11 -3.52 -28.55
N LYS A 123 7.39 -4.15 -27.62
CA LYS A 123 7.93 -4.70 -26.38
C LYS A 123 7.62 -6.18 -26.28
N ASP A 124 8.67 -6.99 -26.07
CA ASP A 124 8.50 -8.40 -25.72
C ASP A 124 8.42 -8.50 -24.19
N PHE A 125 7.28 -8.95 -23.69
CA PHE A 125 7.00 -9.13 -22.27
C PHE A 125 6.99 -10.62 -21.92
N VAL A 126 7.94 -11.04 -21.06
CA VAL A 126 8.17 -12.44 -20.70
C VAL A 126 7.67 -12.71 -19.27
N PHE A 127 6.71 -13.63 -19.15
CA PHE A 127 6.32 -14.20 -17.87
C PHE A 127 7.27 -15.35 -17.54
N TRP A 128 8.12 -15.17 -16.54
CA TRP A 128 9.12 -16.14 -16.12
C TRP A 128 8.71 -16.79 -14.80
N ASN A 129 8.19 -18.01 -14.89
CA ASN A 129 7.86 -18.78 -13.69
C ASN A 129 9.07 -19.65 -13.29
N PRO A 130 9.72 -19.42 -12.13
CA PRO A 130 10.84 -20.23 -11.70
C PRO A 130 10.49 -21.72 -11.66
N PRO A 131 11.42 -22.63 -12.04
CA PRO A 131 11.15 -24.06 -12.11
C PRO A 131 10.88 -24.65 -10.72
N VAL A 132 9.97 -25.62 -10.67
CA VAL A 132 9.67 -26.39 -9.45
C VAL A 132 10.87 -27.31 -9.15
N VAL A 133 11.38 -27.23 -7.92
CA VAL A 133 12.52 -28.04 -7.43
C VAL A 133 12.05 -29.18 -6.51
N ASP A 134 10.92 -29.00 -5.84
CA ASP A 134 10.25 -30.04 -5.04
C ASP A 134 8.77 -30.13 -5.49
N PRO A 135 8.41 -31.13 -6.29
CA PRO A 135 7.04 -31.28 -6.77
C PRO A 135 6.02 -31.59 -5.66
N VAL A 136 6.42 -32.24 -4.57
CA VAL A 136 5.51 -32.63 -3.48
C VAL A 136 5.06 -31.37 -2.71
N LYS A 137 6.01 -30.51 -2.37
CA LYS A 137 5.74 -29.24 -1.68
C LYS A 137 5.44 -28.08 -2.63
N ASN A 138 5.50 -28.32 -3.95
CA ASN A 138 5.42 -27.29 -4.99
C ASN A 138 6.39 -26.12 -4.73
N THR A 139 7.58 -26.42 -4.19
CA THR A 139 8.62 -25.42 -3.92
C THR A 139 9.36 -25.11 -5.20
N ARG A 140 9.47 -23.83 -5.54
CA ARG A 140 10.16 -23.35 -6.73
C ARG A 140 11.57 -22.89 -6.43
N ARG A 141 12.41 -22.82 -7.47
CA ARG A 141 13.69 -22.12 -7.38
C ARG A 141 13.44 -20.67 -6.99
N SER A 142 14.33 -20.10 -6.17
CA SER A 142 14.19 -18.73 -5.70
C SER A 142 14.15 -17.72 -6.86
N ALA A 143 13.15 -16.86 -6.89
CA ALA A 143 13.05 -15.78 -7.86
C ALA A 143 14.27 -14.84 -7.85
N SER A 144 14.92 -14.66 -6.70
CA SER A 144 16.16 -13.89 -6.58
C SER A 144 17.33 -14.56 -7.29
N SER A 145 17.41 -15.88 -7.24
CA SER A 145 18.43 -16.65 -7.97
C SER A 145 18.24 -16.57 -9.48
N GLU A 146 16.97 -16.71 -9.95
CA GLU A 146 16.63 -16.55 -11.36
C GLU A 146 16.92 -15.12 -11.85
N ALA A 147 16.53 -14.12 -11.06
CA ALA A 147 16.79 -12.70 -11.36
C ALA A 147 18.29 -12.40 -11.44
N THR A 148 19.07 -12.93 -10.49
CA THR A 148 20.55 -12.80 -10.51
C THR A 148 21.13 -13.41 -11.76
N ALA A 149 20.72 -14.62 -12.14
CA ALA A 149 21.21 -15.30 -13.33
C ALA A 149 20.87 -14.51 -14.61
N LEU A 150 19.61 -14.12 -14.75
CA LEU A 150 19.15 -13.36 -15.93
C LEU A 150 19.81 -11.98 -16.01
N PHE A 151 19.84 -11.23 -14.92
CA PHE A 151 20.45 -9.89 -14.88
C PHE A 151 21.94 -9.95 -15.21
N THR A 152 22.66 -10.94 -14.69
CA THR A 152 24.08 -11.15 -14.97
C THR A 152 24.31 -11.46 -16.45
N GLU A 153 23.46 -12.29 -17.05
CA GLU A 153 23.53 -12.64 -18.47
C GLU A 153 23.28 -11.42 -19.36
N LEU A 154 22.26 -10.62 -19.06
CA LEU A 154 21.97 -9.38 -19.79
C LEU A 154 23.16 -8.41 -19.75
N VAL A 155 23.73 -8.18 -18.56
CA VAL A 155 24.87 -7.29 -18.38
C VAL A 155 26.11 -7.81 -19.09
N SER A 156 26.38 -9.13 -19.06
CA SER A 156 27.54 -9.72 -19.76
C SER A 156 27.47 -9.55 -21.27
N HIS A 157 26.28 -9.47 -21.84
CA HIS A 157 26.06 -9.17 -23.25
C HIS A 157 25.96 -7.66 -23.57
N GLY A 158 26.27 -6.79 -22.62
CA GLY A 158 26.23 -5.34 -22.79
C GLY A 158 24.82 -4.75 -22.88
N ILE A 159 23.79 -5.50 -22.50
CA ILE A 159 22.38 -5.06 -22.51
C ILE A 159 22.13 -4.19 -21.28
N ARG A 160 21.76 -2.94 -21.51
CA ARG A 160 21.46 -1.99 -20.42
C ARG A 160 20.18 -2.35 -19.72
N SER A 161 20.30 -2.76 -18.46
CA SER A 161 19.21 -3.41 -17.73
C SER A 161 18.92 -2.75 -16.40
N LEU A 162 17.63 -2.68 -16.05
CA LEU A 162 17.14 -2.26 -14.75
C LEU A 162 16.35 -3.40 -14.10
N ALA A 163 16.80 -3.87 -12.93
CA ALA A 163 16.07 -4.85 -12.16
C ALA A 163 15.31 -4.17 -11.02
N PHE A 164 14.00 -4.43 -10.93
CA PHE A 164 13.15 -3.96 -9.86
C PHE A 164 12.91 -5.05 -8.82
N THR A 165 12.98 -4.69 -7.55
CA THR A 165 12.76 -5.61 -6.42
C THR A 165 11.79 -5.00 -5.40
N LYS A 166 11.07 -5.84 -4.66
CA LYS A 166 10.08 -5.39 -3.67
C LYS A 166 10.69 -4.85 -2.38
N THR A 167 11.89 -5.29 -2.00
CA THR A 167 12.49 -4.94 -0.72
C THR A 167 13.93 -4.46 -0.86
N ARG A 168 14.34 -3.56 0.04
CA ARG A 168 15.73 -3.06 0.11
C ARG A 168 16.74 -4.18 0.25
N ARG A 169 16.41 -5.19 1.09
CA ARG A 169 17.26 -6.38 1.31
C ARG A 169 17.46 -7.17 0.01
N LEU A 170 16.39 -7.41 -0.73
CA LEU A 170 16.46 -8.16 -1.99
C LEU A 170 17.31 -7.42 -3.05
N THR A 171 17.21 -6.09 -3.09
CA THR A 171 18.08 -5.22 -3.93
C THR A 171 19.56 -5.49 -3.65
N GLU A 172 19.96 -5.46 -2.38
CA GLU A 172 21.36 -5.66 -1.98
C GLU A 172 21.83 -7.10 -2.25
N LEU A 173 20.99 -8.10 -1.96
CA LEU A 173 21.34 -9.50 -2.19
C LEU A 173 21.58 -9.80 -3.68
N ILE A 174 20.64 -9.39 -4.55
CA ILE A 174 20.80 -9.58 -6.00
C ILE A 174 22.04 -8.84 -6.49
N TYR A 175 22.30 -7.62 -5.99
CA TYR A 175 23.51 -6.88 -6.35
C TYR A 175 24.79 -7.63 -5.96
N ILE A 176 24.89 -8.10 -4.71
CA ILE A 176 26.09 -8.81 -4.22
C ILE A 176 26.34 -10.06 -5.07
N TYR A 177 25.32 -10.91 -5.25
CA TYR A 177 25.45 -12.14 -6.03
C TYR A 177 25.74 -11.87 -7.52
N SER A 178 25.11 -10.84 -8.10
CA SER A 178 25.39 -10.45 -9.49
C SER A 178 26.83 -9.94 -9.65
N ARG A 179 27.29 -9.10 -8.73
CA ARG A 179 28.65 -8.58 -8.72
C ARG A 179 29.68 -9.73 -8.64
N ASP A 180 29.47 -10.66 -7.73
CA ASP A 180 30.40 -11.77 -7.52
C ASP A 180 30.42 -12.71 -8.74
N LYS A 181 29.26 -13.01 -9.32
CA LYS A 181 29.15 -13.82 -10.53
C LYS A 181 29.77 -13.12 -11.77
N LEU A 182 29.54 -11.82 -11.94
CA LEU A 182 30.18 -11.04 -13.02
C LEU A 182 31.70 -11.01 -12.89
N LYS A 183 32.23 -10.96 -11.66
CA LYS A 183 33.68 -11.00 -11.41
C LYS A 183 34.31 -12.30 -11.86
N GLU A 184 33.58 -13.41 -11.80
CA GLU A 184 34.05 -14.71 -12.31
C GLU A 184 34.09 -14.74 -13.87
N THR A 185 33.15 -14.00 -14.50
CA THR A 185 33.04 -13.96 -15.98
C THR A 185 33.97 -12.95 -16.60
N ASP A 186 33.98 -11.70 -16.14
CA ASP A 186 34.85 -10.62 -16.57
C ASP A 186 35.05 -9.61 -15.42
N PRO A 187 36.28 -9.45 -14.90
CA PRO A 187 36.62 -8.50 -13.85
C PRO A 187 36.32 -7.03 -14.15
N LEU A 188 36.03 -6.66 -15.38
CA LEU A 188 35.71 -5.29 -15.81
C LEU A 188 34.20 -4.96 -15.63
N LEU A 189 33.35 -5.97 -15.52
CA LEU A 189 31.88 -5.80 -15.43
C LEU A 189 31.35 -5.38 -14.03
N PRO A 190 31.87 -5.86 -12.90
CA PRO A 190 31.35 -5.51 -11.58
C PRO A 190 31.22 -4.01 -11.30
N PRO A 191 32.15 -3.12 -11.72
CA PRO A 191 31.99 -1.68 -11.53
C PRO A 191 30.84 -1.05 -12.32
N LEU A 192 30.34 -1.73 -13.36
CA LEU A 192 29.28 -1.26 -14.26
C LEU A 192 27.87 -1.55 -13.73
N ILE A 193 27.74 -2.16 -12.56
CA ILE A 193 26.46 -2.37 -11.89
C ILE A 193 26.44 -1.68 -10.53
N LYS A 194 25.26 -1.19 -10.14
CA LYS A 194 25.03 -0.54 -8.83
C LYS A 194 23.67 -0.91 -8.25
N PRO A 195 23.55 -1.00 -6.92
CA PRO A 195 22.26 -1.02 -6.26
C PRO A 195 21.72 0.41 -6.10
N TYR A 196 20.38 0.56 -6.05
CA TYR A 196 19.74 1.85 -5.85
C TYR A 196 18.50 1.72 -4.95
N ARG A 197 18.44 2.50 -3.87
CA ARG A 197 17.30 2.52 -2.95
C ARG A 197 17.14 3.88 -2.25
N ALA A 198 15.93 4.15 -1.76
CA ALA A 198 15.59 5.42 -1.12
C ALA A 198 16.43 5.75 0.14
N GLY A 199 16.98 4.74 0.82
CA GLY A 199 17.79 4.93 2.04
C GLY A 199 19.24 5.39 1.81
N TYR A 200 19.68 5.53 0.56
CA TYR A 200 21.02 6.09 0.28
C TYR A 200 21.03 7.60 0.46
N LEU A 201 22.22 8.15 0.74
CA LEU A 201 22.40 9.60 0.81
C LEU A 201 21.98 10.25 -0.52
N PRO A 202 21.39 11.45 -0.50
CA PRO A 202 20.94 12.13 -1.71
C PRO A 202 22.07 12.32 -2.75
N GLU A 203 23.30 12.51 -2.29
CA GLU A 203 24.48 12.66 -3.17
C GLU A 203 24.81 11.38 -3.89
N ASP A 204 24.79 10.24 -3.19
CA ASP A 204 25.03 8.91 -3.78
C ASP A 204 23.94 8.56 -4.80
N ARG A 205 22.67 8.81 -4.48
CA ARG A 205 21.57 8.60 -5.41
C ARG A 205 21.74 9.40 -6.69
N ARG A 206 22.03 10.71 -6.59
CA ARG A 206 22.26 11.59 -7.74
C ARG A 206 23.49 11.18 -8.56
N SER A 207 24.50 10.59 -7.92
CA SER A 207 25.66 10.07 -8.64
C SER A 207 25.29 8.84 -9.48
N ILE A 208 24.57 7.86 -8.86
CA ILE A 208 24.13 6.64 -9.55
C ILE A 208 23.16 6.99 -10.69
N GLU A 209 22.21 7.88 -10.47
CA GLU A 209 21.25 8.36 -11.48
C GLU A 209 21.99 8.97 -12.69
N ARG A 210 22.97 9.84 -12.43
CA ARG A 210 23.78 10.50 -13.47
C ARG A 210 24.63 9.51 -14.24
N ASP A 211 25.28 8.57 -13.56
CA ASP A 211 26.12 7.56 -14.20
C ASP A 211 25.27 6.60 -15.05
N PHE A 212 24.08 6.26 -14.57
CA PHE A 212 23.16 5.41 -15.32
C PHE A 212 22.56 6.15 -16.52
N PHE A 213 22.16 7.42 -16.37
CA PHE A 213 21.70 8.27 -17.47
C PHE A 213 22.74 8.41 -18.58
N ASN A 214 23.99 8.70 -18.20
CA ASN A 214 25.11 8.90 -19.14
C ASN A 214 25.61 7.61 -19.80
N GLY A 215 25.12 6.42 -19.38
CA GLY A 215 25.56 5.14 -19.93
C GLY A 215 26.86 4.61 -19.33
N ASN A 216 27.34 5.18 -18.23
CA ASN A 216 28.50 4.70 -17.49
C ASN A 216 28.22 3.40 -16.74
N LEU A 217 26.94 3.10 -16.49
CA LEU A 217 26.47 1.86 -15.89
C LEU A 217 25.69 1.03 -16.91
N LEU A 218 25.93 -0.28 -16.93
CA LEU A 218 25.16 -1.26 -17.71
C LEU A 218 23.96 -1.78 -16.95
N GLY A 219 24.02 -1.82 -15.61
CA GLY A 219 22.92 -2.36 -14.82
C GLY A 219 22.70 -1.65 -13.50
N VAL A 220 21.42 -1.51 -13.14
CA VAL A 220 21.02 -1.05 -11.81
C VAL A 220 20.00 -2.01 -11.24
N ILE A 221 20.14 -2.37 -9.96
CA ILE A 221 19.14 -3.13 -9.20
C ILE A 221 18.49 -2.15 -8.23
N ALA A 222 17.18 -1.94 -8.35
CA ALA A 222 16.48 -0.89 -7.60
C ALA A 222 15.20 -1.41 -6.91
N THR A 223 14.77 -0.70 -5.88
CA THR A 223 13.37 -0.76 -5.41
C THR A 223 12.47 0.07 -6.34
N SER A 224 11.17 0.17 -6.04
CA SER A 224 10.24 1.08 -6.76
C SER A 224 10.68 2.55 -6.82
N ALA A 225 11.78 2.93 -6.14
CA ALA A 225 12.31 4.29 -6.16
C ALA A 225 12.70 4.80 -7.57
N LEU A 226 12.94 3.91 -8.54
CA LEU A 226 13.15 4.26 -9.96
C LEU A 226 11.92 4.01 -10.86
N GLU A 227 10.75 3.76 -10.26
CA GLU A 227 9.51 3.51 -11.00
C GLU A 227 8.92 4.78 -11.60
N ALA A 228 8.93 5.89 -10.89
CA ALA A 228 8.30 7.14 -11.31
C ALA A 228 9.28 8.31 -11.41
N GLY A 229 9.00 9.26 -12.28
CA GLY A 229 9.53 10.63 -12.26
C GLY A 229 10.99 10.85 -12.68
N ILE A 230 11.84 9.83 -12.79
CA ILE A 230 13.26 9.99 -13.13
C ILE A 230 13.51 9.56 -14.57
N ASP A 231 14.16 10.43 -15.35
CA ASP A 231 14.69 10.03 -16.65
C ASP A 231 16.04 9.32 -16.46
N ILE A 232 16.06 8.03 -16.75
CA ILE A 232 17.23 7.17 -16.61
C ILE A 232 17.88 6.80 -17.95
N GLY A 233 17.49 7.51 -19.02
CA GLY A 233 18.01 7.30 -20.36
C GLY A 233 17.47 6.04 -21.03
N ASN A 234 18.16 5.57 -22.09
CA ASN A 234 17.74 4.40 -22.85
C ASN A 234 18.09 3.11 -22.13
N LEU A 235 17.07 2.30 -21.85
CA LEU A 235 17.24 0.94 -21.36
C LEU A 235 16.74 -0.05 -22.40
N ASP A 236 17.45 -1.17 -22.51
CA ASP A 236 17.13 -2.26 -23.43
C ASP A 236 16.22 -3.29 -22.75
N ALA A 237 16.46 -3.54 -21.45
CA ALA A 237 15.70 -4.53 -20.69
C ALA A 237 15.32 -4.05 -19.28
N THR A 238 14.17 -4.57 -18.82
CA THR A 238 13.73 -4.49 -17.42
C THR A 238 13.46 -5.89 -16.86
N VAL A 239 13.84 -6.11 -15.60
CA VAL A 239 13.61 -7.35 -14.87
C VAL A 239 12.83 -7.04 -13.61
N LEU A 240 11.57 -7.47 -13.53
CA LEU A 240 10.70 -7.28 -12.40
C LEU A 240 10.74 -8.54 -11.53
N VAL A 241 11.22 -8.43 -10.30
CA VAL A 241 11.34 -9.55 -9.37
C VAL A 241 10.09 -9.55 -8.47
N GLY A 242 9.11 -10.32 -8.89
CA GLY A 242 7.76 -10.34 -8.35
C GLY A 242 6.85 -9.29 -8.98
N TYR A 243 5.56 -9.60 -9.04
CA TYR A 243 4.52 -8.67 -9.47
C TYR A 243 4.48 -7.43 -8.55
N PRO A 244 4.61 -6.20 -9.08
CA PRO A 244 4.75 -4.99 -8.25
C PRO A 244 3.56 -4.64 -7.36
N GLY A 245 2.43 -5.36 -7.49
CA GLY A 245 1.22 -5.14 -6.72
C GLY A 245 0.10 -4.51 -7.54
N SER A 246 0.39 -3.97 -8.73
CA SER A 246 -0.61 -3.50 -9.69
C SER A 246 -0.13 -3.64 -11.13
N ILE A 247 -1.08 -3.77 -12.06
CA ILE A 247 -0.81 -3.77 -13.50
C ILE A 247 -0.23 -2.42 -13.92
N ALA A 248 -0.75 -1.32 -13.35
CA ALA A 248 -0.25 0.02 -13.61
C ALA A 248 1.26 0.15 -13.25
N SER A 249 1.65 -0.28 -12.04
CA SER A 249 3.04 -0.29 -11.60
C SER A 249 3.92 -1.20 -12.47
N THR A 250 3.38 -2.37 -12.87
CA THR A 250 4.10 -3.28 -13.77
C THR A 250 4.41 -2.61 -15.11
N TRP A 251 3.45 -1.90 -15.69
CA TRP A 251 3.67 -1.17 -16.94
C TRP A 251 4.59 0.05 -16.75
N GLN A 252 4.55 0.75 -15.62
CA GLN A 252 5.50 1.83 -15.33
C GLN A 252 6.93 1.31 -15.22
N GLN A 253 7.15 0.20 -14.51
CA GLN A 253 8.46 -0.44 -14.41
C GLN A 253 8.94 -0.99 -15.76
N ALA A 254 8.09 -1.74 -16.46
CA ALA A 254 8.38 -2.23 -17.81
C ALA A 254 8.61 -1.08 -18.81
N GLY A 255 7.88 0.03 -18.67
CA GLY A 255 7.98 1.24 -19.49
C GLY A 255 9.30 1.99 -19.35
N ARG A 256 10.15 1.62 -18.38
CA ARG A 256 11.51 2.17 -18.28
C ARG A 256 12.41 1.73 -19.42
N SER A 257 12.14 0.60 -20.08
CA SER A 257 12.81 0.18 -21.31
C SER A 257 11.98 0.56 -22.55
N GLY A 258 12.66 0.83 -23.68
CA GLY A 258 12.01 1.03 -24.97
C GLY A 258 11.42 2.42 -25.22
N ARG A 259 11.90 3.47 -24.58
CA ARG A 259 11.39 4.86 -24.76
C ARG A 259 11.65 5.47 -26.16
N ARG A 260 12.46 4.84 -27.02
CA ARG A 260 12.77 5.30 -28.38
C ARG A 260 12.44 4.22 -29.37
N GLN A 261 11.24 4.09 -29.88
CA GLN A 261 10.82 3.24 -31.01
C GLN A 261 11.64 1.92 -31.26
N ALA A 262 12.63 1.60 -30.39
CA ALA A 262 13.40 0.37 -30.42
C ALA A 262 12.66 -0.73 -29.68
N LYS A 263 12.81 -1.96 -30.14
CA LYS A 263 12.32 -3.13 -29.42
C LYS A 263 12.99 -3.21 -28.06
N SER A 264 12.22 -3.55 -27.02
CA SER A 264 12.71 -3.72 -25.67
C SER A 264 12.19 -5.00 -25.03
N LEU A 265 12.92 -5.46 -24.01
CA LEU A 265 12.57 -6.67 -23.27
C LEU A 265 12.09 -6.30 -21.87
N SER A 266 11.06 -6.99 -21.39
CA SER A 266 10.63 -6.92 -20.00
C SER A 266 10.34 -8.32 -19.47
N PHE A 267 10.91 -8.63 -18.32
CA PHE A 267 10.75 -9.92 -17.66
C PHE A 267 10.02 -9.73 -16.34
N LEU A 268 8.96 -10.50 -16.11
CA LEU A 268 8.31 -10.63 -14.81
C LEU A 268 8.65 -12.00 -14.24
N ILE A 269 9.53 -12.05 -13.25
CA ILE A 269 9.93 -13.27 -12.56
C ILE A 269 9.03 -13.46 -11.35
N ALA A 270 8.23 -14.51 -11.36
CA ALA A 270 7.23 -14.76 -10.32
C ALA A 270 7.84 -15.12 -8.97
N LEU A 271 7.25 -14.61 -7.91
CA LEU A 271 7.42 -15.09 -6.54
C LEU A 271 6.43 -16.24 -6.25
N ASP A 272 6.69 -16.98 -5.17
CA ASP A 272 5.75 -17.94 -4.62
C ASP A 272 4.70 -17.22 -3.78
N ASN A 273 3.72 -16.61 -4.46
CA ASN A 273 2.56 -15.99 -3.83
C ASN A 273 1.34 -16.06 -4.77
N PRO A 274 0.12 -15.90 -4.25
CA PRO A 274 -1.11 -16.05 -5.03
C PRO A 274 -1.20 -15.19 -6.29
N LEU A 275 -0.86 -13.89 -6.19
CA LEU A 275 -0.96 -12.94 -7.31
C LEU A 275 0.02 -13.27 -8.44
N ASP A 276 1.28 -13.48 -8.11
CA ASP A 276 2.31 -13.80 -9.09
C ASP A 276 1.95 -15.09 -9.82
N GLN A 277 1.57 -16.15 -9.07
CA GLN A 277 1.24 -17.44 -9.66
C GLN A 277 -0.08 -17.41 -10.44
N TYR A 278 -1.05 -16.60 -10.04
CA TYR A 278 -2.25 -16.38 -10.83
C TYR A 278 -1.91 -15.89 -12.25
N PHE A 279 -1.08 -14.85 -12.37
CA PHE A 279 -0.68 -14.31 -13.67
C PHE A 279 0.21 -15.26 -14.48
N MET A 280 1.02 -16.09 -13.83
CA MET A 280 1.80 -17.11 -14.53
C MET A 280 0.92 -18.18 -15.19
N HIS A 281 -0.19 -18.56 -14.54
CA HIS A 281 -1.15 -19.51 -15.11
C HIS A 281 -2.16 -18.84 -16.06
N HIS A 282 -2.43 -17.55 -15.87
CA HIS A 282 -3.42 -16.78 -16.63
C HIS A 282 -2.82 -15.49 -17.22
N PRO A 283 -1.78 -15.57 -18.08
CA PRO A 283 -1.15 -14.37 -18.65
C PRO A 283 -2.11 -13.54 -19.51
N GLY A 284 -3.14 -14.15 -20.10
CA GLY A 284 -4.18 -13.43 -20.83
C GLY A 284 -4.94 -12.42 -19.96
N ASP A 285 -5.18 -12.75 -18.71
CA ASP A 285 -5.91 -11.90 -17.77
C ASP A 285 -5.10 -10.63 -17.44
N PHE A 286 -3.77 -10.71 -17.45
CA PHE A 286 -2.89 -9.55 -17.26
C PHE A 286 -3.05 -8.49 -18.37
N PHE A 287 -3.26 -8.93 -19.62
CA PHE A 287 -3.38 -8.04 -20.77
C PHE A 287 -4.81 -7.60 -21.07
N SER A 288 -5.81 -8.39 -20.68
CA SER A 288 -7.22 -8.18 -21.03
C SER A 288 -8.08 -7.61 -19.90
N ARG A 289 -7.66 -7.71 -18.65
CA ARG A 289 -8.40 -7.15 -17.52
C ARG A 289 -8.38 -5.63 -17.56
N ASN A 290 -9.49 -5.04 -17.15
CA ASN A 290 -9.49 -3.66 -16.69
C ASN A 290 -8.50 -3.54 -15.53
N TYR A 291 -7.77 -2.45 -15.52
CA TYR A 291 -6.82 -2.17 -14.43
C TYR A 291 -7.55 -2.01 -13.10
N GLU A 292 -6.81 -2.11 -12.00
CA GLU A 292 -7.36 -2.01 -10.65
C GLU A 292 -7.94 -0.61 -10.40
N ASN A 293 -8.98 -0.53 -9.56
CA ASN A 293 -9.59 0.74 -9.19
C ASN A 293 -8.72 1.50 -8.17
N ALA A 294 -8.46 2.77 -8.43
CA ALA A 294 -7.88 3.67 -7.45
C ALA A 294 -8.99 4.14 -6.50
N LEU A 295 -8.90 3.75 -5.23
CA LEU A 295 -9.94 4.01 -4.23
C LEU A 295 -9.56 5.18 -3.32
N VAL A 296 -10.54 6.00 -2.98
CA VAL A 296 -10.44 7.12 -2.04
C VAL A 296 -11.69 7.13 -1.18
N ASN A 297 -11.52 7.12 0.13
CA ASN A 297 -12.63 7.22 1.08
C ASN A 297 -12.74 8.65 1.62
N LEU A 298 -13.73 9.38 1.14
CA LEU A 298 -14.02 10.75 1.59
C LEU A 298 -14.80 10.81 2.91
N HIS A 299 -15.36 9.68 3.35
CA HIS A 299 -16.22 9.61 4.52
C HIS A 299 -15.53 9.00 5.76
N ASN A 300 -14.22 8.77 5.69
CA ASN A 300 -13.46 8.28 6.83
C ASN A 300 -13.51 9.33 7.97
N PRO A 301 -14.14 9.02 9.12
CA PRO A 301 -14.41 10.00 10.17
C PRO A 301 -13.11 10.55 10.80
N TYR A 302 -12.07 9.75 10.92
CA TYR A 302 -10.78 10.16 11.50
C TYR A 302 -10.05 11.16 10.61
N ILE A 303 -10.14 10.98 9.29
CA ILE A 303 -9.55 11.88 8.30
C ILE A 303 -10.38 13.18 8.23
N LEU A 304 -11.71 13.05 8.16
CA LEU A 304 -12.63 14.19 8.08
C LEU A 304 -12.48 15.15 9.25
N GLU A 305 -12.54 14.64 10.49
CA GLU A 305 -12.39 15.44 11.71
C GLU A 305 -11.13 16.31 11.65
N SER A 306 -10.01 15.67 11.33
CA SER A 306 -8.70 16.33 11.26
C SER A 306 -8.66 17.45 10.20
N HIS A 307 -9.25 17.22 9.02
CA HIS A 307 -9.27 18.21 7.95
C HIS A 307 -10.28 19.32 8.16
N PHE A 308 -11.40 19.07 8.85
CA PHE A 308 -12.35 20.13 9.19
C PHE A 308 -11.79 21.10 10.24
N LEU A 309 -10.98 20.60 11.19
CA LEU A 309 -10.22 21.46 12.08
C LEU A 309 -9.21 22.35 11.33
N CYS A 310 -8.51 21.77 10.34
CA CYS A 310 -7.63 22.54 9.46
C CYS A 310 -8.41 23.58 8.63
N ALA A 311 -9.54 23.19 8.08
CA ALA A 311 -10.39 24.07 7.28
C ALA A 311 -10.95 25.24 8.12
N ALA A 312 -11.41 24.97 9.35
CA ALA A 312 -11.89 25.99 10.28
C ALA A 312 -10.79 26.98 10.69
N TRP A 313 -9.53 26.47 10.84
CA TRP A 313 -8.36 27.31 11.09
C TRP A 313 -8.04 28.27 9.94
N GLU A 314 -8.22 27.82 8.71
CA GLU A 314 -7.96 28.62 7.49
C GLU A 314 -9.03 29.69 7.29
N LEU A 315 -10.28 29.28 7.33
CA LEU A 315 -11.46 30.14 7.25
C LEU A 315 -12.58 29.53 8.10
N PRO A 316 -13.47 30.33 8.73
CA PRO A 316 -14.62 29.79 9.44
C PRO A 316 -15.46 28.87 8.52
N LEU A 317 -15.91 27.73 9.02
CA LEU A 317 -16.76 26.82 8.28
C LEU A 317 -18.21 27.29 8.32
N THR A 318 -18.92 27.06 7.22
CA THR A 318 -20.33 27.38 7.06
C THR A 318 -21.07 26.20 6.42
N PRO A 319 -22.41 26.07 6.54
CA PRO A 319 -23.16 25.01 5.88
C PRO A 319 -22.99 24.98 4.35
N GLU A 320 -22.79 26.15 3.72
CA GLU A 320 -22.59 26.27 2.28
C GLU A 320 -21.27 25.59 1.82
N ASN A 321 -20.33 25.35 2.73
CA ASN A 321 -19.12 24.60 2.41
C ASN A 321 -19.39 23.13 2.07
N SER A 322 -20.59 22.60 2.39
CA SER A 322 -21.04 21.27 1.99
C SER A 322 -20.89 21.03 0.48
N GLU A 323 -21.15 22.04 -0.34
CA GLU A 323 -20.99 21.96 -1.79
C GLU A 323 -19.53 21.69 -2.21
N VAL A 324 -18.56 22.37 -1.58
CA VAL A 324 -17.13 22.21 -1.91
C VAL A 324 -16.59 20.87 -1.40
N PHE A 325 -17.04 20.43 -0.22
CA PHE A 325 -16.61 19.15 0.35
C PHE A 325 -17.36 17.95 -0.25
N GLY A 326 -18.52 18.18 -0.90
CA GLY A 326 -19.32 17.13 -1.52
C GLY A 326 -20.05 16.23 -0.51
N MET A 327 -20.33 16.77 0.70
CA MET A 327 -21.00 16.05 1.78
C MET A 327 -21.70 17.02 2.74
N ASP A 328 -22.69 16.53 3.47
CA ASP A 328 -23.29 17.29 4.57
C ASP A 328 -22.29 17.42 5.73
N LEU A 329 -21.97 18.65 6.08
CA LEU A 329 -21.02 18.97 7.15
C LEU A 329 -21.66 19.10 8.51
N GLU A 330 -22.97 19.32 8.60
CA GLU A 330 -23.62 19.80 9.82
C GLU A 330 -23.40 18.81 10.99
N ALA A 331 -23.65 17.54 10.77
CA ALA A 331 -23.48 16.50 11.80
C ALA A 331 -22.04 16.40 12.34
N VAL A 332 -21.05 16.48 11.47
CA VAL A 332 -19.62 16.40 11.88
C VAL A 332 -19.19 17.68 12.60
N LEU A 333 -19.70 18.85 12.18
CA LEU A 333 -19.39 20.13 12.82
C LEU A 333 -20.02 20.24 14.20
N GLU A 334 -21.24 19.70 14.38
CA GLU A 334 -21.89 19.59 15.68
C GLU A 334 -21.14 18.67 16.63
N GLU A 335 -20.69 17.50 16.15
CA GLU A 335 -19.83 16.59 16.93
C GLU A 335 -18.53 17.26 17.38
N LEU A 336 -17.88 18.04 16.51
CA LEU A 336 -16.66 18.79 16.83
C LEU A 336 -16.93 19.94 17.83
N GLU A 337 -18.13 20.52 17.79
CA GLU A 337 -18.56 21.51 18.79
C GLU A 337 -18.80 20.85 20.15
N GLU A 338 -19.47 19.69 20.19
CA GLU A 338 -19.67 18.90 21.42
C GLU A 338 -18.34 18.48 22.06
N LYS A 339 -17.34 18.11 21.23
CA LYS A 339 -15.97 17.84 21.69
C LYS A 339 -15.21 19.07 22.16
N GLY A 340 -15.79 20.28 22.06
CA GLY A 340 -15.16 21.55 22.43
C GLY A 340 -14.01 21.99 21.50
N LEU A 341 -13.90 21.42 20.32
CA LEU A 341 -12.86 21.74 19.33
C LEU A 341 -13.28 22.90 18.41
N LEU A 342 -14.56 23.01 18.11
CA LEU A 342 -15.15 24.12 17.37
C LEU A 342 -16.16 24.87 18.24
N LYS A 343 -16.52 26.08 17.84
CA LYS A 343 -17.57 26.89 18.44
C LYS A 343 -18.37 27.61 17.36
N LYS A 344 -19.69 27.44 17.38
CA LYS A 344 -20.66 28.12 16.48
C LYS A 344 -20.89 29.57 16.94
N ARG A 345 -20.75 30.53 16.05
CA ARG A 345 -21.09 31.95 16.24
C ARG A 345 -21.64 32.52 14.93
N ASP A 346 -22.78 33.16 14.96
CA ASP A 346 -23.40 33.79 13.79
C ASP A 346 -23.53 32.84 12.57
N GLY A 347 -23.90 31.58 12.83
CA GLY A 347 -24.02 30.56 11.79
C GLY A 347 -22.71 30.00 11.23
N LYS A 348 -21.58 30.35 11.82
CA LYS A 348 -20.23 29.89 11.40
C LYS A 348 -19.53 29.19 12.54
N TRP A 349 -18.72 28.16 12.19
CA TRP A 349 -17.89 27.43 13.16
C TRP A 349 -16.45 27.94 13.11
N TYR A 350 -15.91 28.25 14.26
CA TYR A 350 -14.57 28.74 14.49
C TYR A 350 -13.79 27.74 15.35
N PRO A 351 -12.46 27.59 15.15
CA PRO A 351 -11.64 26.77 16.04
C PRO A 351 -11.59 27.37 17.45
N THR A 352 -11.64 26.54 18.47
CA THR A 352 -11.43 26.97 19.86
C THR A 352 -9.92 27.17 20.15
N PRO A 353 -9.54 27.84 21.25
CA PRO A 353 -8.13 27.98 21.63
C PRO A 353 -7.39 26.65 21.88
N ALA A 354 -8.11 25.55 22.07
CA ALA A 354 -7.53 24.21 22.19
C ALA A 354 -6.95 23.70 20.85
N VAL A 355 -7.43 24.25 19.72
CA VAL A 355 -6.98 23.91 18.38
C VAL A 355 -5.90 24.87 17.92
N ALA A 356 -4.62 24.53 18.17
CA ALA A 356 -3.47 25.32 17.74
C ALA A 356 -2.79 24.64 16.53
N TYR A 357 -2.78 25.33 15.39
CA TYR A 357 -2.13 24.91 14.15
C TYR A 357 -2.40 23.44 13.78
N PRO A 358 -3.66 23.05 13.54
CA PRO A 358 -4.08 21.65 13.44
C PRO A 358 -3.34 20.88 12.33
N ALA A 359 -2.94 21.55 11.24
CA ALA A 359 -2.22 20.90 10.14
C ALA A 359 -0.93 20.19 10.57
N ARG A 360 -0.24 20.66 11.63
CA ARG A 360 0.96 19.98 12.13
C ARG A 360 0.70 18.64 12.81
N ARG A 361 -0.55 18.42 13.23
CA ARG A 361 -0.97 17.17 13.89
C ARG A 361 -1.48 16.13 12.90
N VAL A 362 -1.67 16.52 11.64
CA VAL A 362 -2.20 15.63 10.59
C VAL A 362 -1.05 15.17 9.72
N ASN A 363 -0.76 13.87 9.80
CA ASN A 363 0.10 13.21 8.83
C ASN A 363 -0.78 12.72 7.67
N ILE A 364 -0.64 13.34 6.50
CA ILE A 364 -1.47 12.99 5.33
C ILE A 364 -1.12 11.62 4.72
N ARG A 365 -0.15 10.90 5.28
CA ARG A 365 0.24 9.54 4.86
C ARG A 365 -0.19 8.47 5.85
N SER A 366 -0.86 8.84 6.93
CA SER A 366 -1.29 7.97 8.01
C SER A 366 -2.77 8.19 8.35
N ALA A 367 -3.51 7.13 8.62
CA ALA A 367 -4.89 7.20 9.08
C ALA A 367 -4.99 7.55 10.58
N SER A 368 -3.89 7.45 11.31
CA SER A 368 -3.82 7.76 12.75
C SER A 368 -2.80 8.85 13.02
N SER A 369 -3.13 9.74 13.95
CA SER A 369 -2.16 10.73 14.47
C SER A 369 -1.27 10.16 15.57
N GLU A 370 -1.51 8.93 16.01
CA GLU A 370 -0.77 8.29 17.09
C GLU A 370 0.45 7.53 16.55
N ASN A 371 1.62 7.90 17.08
CA ASN A 371 2.88 7.31 16.64
C ASN A 371 3.75 6.92 17.84
N TYR A 372 4.58 5.91 17.63
CA TYR A 372 5.65 5.50 18.53
C TYR A 372 7.00 5.96 17.98
N VAL A 373 7.88 6.42 18.85
CA VAL A 373 9.25 6.86 18.53
C VAL A 373 10.22 5.74 18.86
N ILE A 374 11.09 5.38 17.93
CA ILE A 374 12.15 4.38 18.15
C ILE A 374 13.44 5.11 18.44
N LYS A 375 14.09 4.81 19.57
CA LYS A 375 15.34 5.43 20.02
C LYS A 375 16.48 4.43 20.08
N ASP A 376 17.64 4.81 19.53
CA ASP A 376 18.86 4.02 19.56
C ASP A 376 19.64 4.26 20.86
N GLN A 377 19.63 3.28 21.76
CA GLN A 377 20.40 3.31 22.99
C GLN A 377 21.92 3.25 22.76
N SER A 378 22.36 2.76 21.60
CA SER A 378 23.79 2.70 21.25
C SER A 378 24.33 4.08 20.83
N ARG A 379 23.42 5.04 20.52
CA ARG A 379 23.73 6.40 20.04
C ARG A 379 23.01 7.46 20.89
N ASP A 380 23.15 7.38 22.20
CA ASP A 380 22.63 8.36 23.17
C ASP A 380 21.13 8.66 23.01
N ASN A 381 20.33 7.62 22.76
CA ASN A 381 18.89 7.71 22.52
C ASN A 381 18.49 8.60 21.32
N GLN A 382 19.34 8.66 20.30
CA GLN A 382 18.99 9.31 19.04
C GLN A 382 17.74 8.67 18.44
N VAL A 383 16.83 9.50 17.93
CA VAL A 383 15.64 9.00 17.24
C VAL A 383 16.04 8.36 15.94
N LEU A 384 15.70 7.07 15.77
CA LEU A 384 15.87 6.32 14.53
C LEU A 384 14.72 6.60 13.57
N GLU A 385 13.50 6.39 14.04
CA GLU A 385 12.30 6.48 13.21
C GLU A 385 11.05 6.66 14.07
N THR A 386 9.95 6.99 13.41
CA THR A 386 8.63 7.06 14.03
C THR A 386 7.69 6.15 13.23
N ILE A 387 6.99 5.24 13.92
CA ILE A 387 6.04 4.31 13.30
C ILE A 387 4.64 4.51 13.84
N GLU A 388 3.63 4.11 13.08
CA GLU A 388 2.23 4.21 13.49
C GLU A 388 1.91 3.29 14.67
N ALA A 389 1.03 3.74 15.54
CA ALA A 389 0.59 2.97 16.71
C ALA A 389 -0.04 1.63 16.32
N SER A 390 -0.72 1.57 15.18
CA SER A 390 -1.41 0.36 14.66
C SER A 390 -0.48 -0.83 14.42
N VAL A 391 0.78 -0.57 14.03
CA VAL A 391 1.78 -1.62 13.75
C VAL A 391 2.88 -1.70 14.82
N ALA A 392 2.86 -0.81 15.82
CA ALA A 392 3.93 -0.71 16.80
C ALA A 392 4.13 -2.03 17.58
N PHE A 393 3.06 -2.67 18.02
CA PHE A 393 3.18 -3.87 18.83
C PHE A 393 3.64 -5.09 18.04
N SER A 394 3.37 -5.15 16.74
CA SER A 394 3.87 -6.23 15.88
C SER A 394 5.31 -6.01 15.39
N GLU A 395 5.78 -4.76 15.28
CA GLU A 395 7.09 -4.46 14.71
C GLU A 395 8.16 -4.12 15.76
N ILE A 396 7.77 -3.48 16.88
CA ILE A 396 8.71 -2.96 17.89
C ILE A 396 8.42 -3.44 19.32
N HIS A 397 7.84 -4.64 19.46
CA HIS A 397 7.70 -5.29 20.77
C HIS A 397 9.08 -5.60 21.38
N PRO A 398 9.19 -5.79 22.71
CA PRO A 398 10.43 -6.25 23.33
C PRO A 398 10.90 -7.56 22.68
N GLY A 399 12.18 -7.64 22.33
CA GLY A 399 12.77 -8.78 21.63
C GLY A 399 12.63 -8.76 20.10
N ALA A 400 11.90 -7.81 19.52
CA ALA A 400 11.80 -7.64 18.06
C ALA A 400 13.16 -7.27 17.44
N VAL A 401 13.41 -7.77 16.23
CA VAL A 401 14.53 -7.34 15.39
C VAL A 401 13.99 -6.33 14.38
N TYR A 402 14.25 -5.07 14.64
CA TYR A 402 13.84 -3.94 13.78
C TYR A 402 14.93 -3.62 12.76
N LEU A 403 14.54 -3.48 11.48
CA LEU A 403 15.48 -3.17 10.41
C LEU A 403 15.38 -1.68 10.03
N HIS A 404 16.46 -0.93 10.24
CA HIS A 404 16.52 0.49 9.89
C HIS A 404 17.79 0.79 9.08
N GLN A 405 17.63 1.39 7.88
CA GLN A 405 18.74 1.76 6.97
C GLN A 405 19.77 0.66 6.70
N GLY A 406 19.32 -0.61 6.67
CA GLY A 406 20.19 -1.76 6.44
C GLY A 406 20.91 -2.30 7.67
N GLU A 407 20.79 -1.64 8.82
CA GLU A 407 21.26 -2.10 10.12
C GLU A 407 20.12 -2.76 10.90
N SER A 408 20.41 -3.83 11.60
CA SER A 408 19.45 -4.53 12.47
C SER A 408 19.58 -4.03 13.91
N TYR A 409 18.43 -3.79 14.54
CA TYR A 409 18.33 -3.33 15.92
C TYR A 409 17.46 -4.28 16.73
N LEU A 410 17.94 -4.68 17.90
CA LEU A 410 17.14 -5.44 18.88
C LEU A 410 16.36 -4.45 19.75
N VAL A 411 15.04 -4.53 19.73
CA VAL A 411 14.19 -3.77 20.65
C VAL A 411 14.32 -4.36 22.05
N THR A 412 14.78 -3.54 22.98
CA THR A 412 15.06 -3.95 24.37
C THR A 412 13.88 -3.68 25.28
N ASP A 413 13.11 -2.62 25.01
CA ASP A 413 11.98 -2.20 25.82
C ASP A 413 10.97 -1.39 25.01
N LEU A 414 9.69 -1.44 25.41
CA LEU A 414 8.58 -0.68 24.83
C LEU A 414 7.78 0.02 25.93
N ASP A 415 8.02 1.32 26.09
CA ASP A 415 7.19 2.19 26.95
C ASP A 415 5.89 2.54 26.21
N VAL A 416 4.83 1.77 26.52
CA VAL A 416 3.50 1.96 25.92
C VAL A 416 2.90 3.31 26.29
N ALA A 417 3.08 3.77 27.53
CA ALA A 417 2.53 5.04 28.01
C ALA A 417 3.25 6.24 27.40
N GLY A 418 4.60 6.18 27.33
CA GLY A 418 5.43 7.20 26.69
C GLY A 418 5.55 7.07 25.18
N LYS A 419 4.88 6.06 24.57
CA LYS A 419 4.92 5.78 23.13
C LYS A 419 6.34 5.78 22.56
N THR A 420 7.25 5.09 23.28
CA THR A 420 8.67 5.06 22.92
C THR A 420 9.20 3.62 22.99
N ALA A 421 9.82 3.17 21.92
CA ALA A 421 10.59 1.93 21.91
C ALA A 421 12.09 2.24 22.01
N PHE A 422 12.79 1.41 22.77
CA PHE A 422 14.23 1.49 22.91
C PHE A 422 14.88 0.32 22.19
N ALA A 423 15.84 0.60 21.33
CA ALA A 423 16.51 -0.39 20.53
C ALA A 423 18.03 -0.22 20.58
N LYS A 424 18.78 -1.26 20.36
CA LYS A 424 20.24 -1.24 20.26
C LYS A 424 20.70 -1.96 19.01
N LEU A 425 21.81 -1.50 18.43
CA LEU A 425 22.42 -2.16 17.28
C LEU A 425 22.72 -3.63 17.61
N PHE A 426 22.31 -4.54 16.73
CA PHE A 426 22.43 -5.97 16.92
C PHE A 426 22.50 -6.69 15.57
N ASP A 427 23.60 -7.40 15.32
CA ASP A 427 23.72 -8.23 14.13
C ASP A 427 22.97 -9.54 14.36
N ALA A 428 21.72 -9.59 13.89
CA ALA A 428 20.83 -10.71 14.11
C ALA A 428 20.96 -11.75 12.99
N PRO A 429 21.20 -13.04 13.30
CA PRO A 429 21.14 -14.13 12.33
C PRO A 429 19.69 -14.54 11.99
N TYR A 430 18.70 -13.92 12.61
CA TYR A 430 17.26 -14.18 12.47
C TYR A 430 16.48 -12.88 12.34
N TYR A 431 15.26 -12.98 11.90
CA TYR A 431 14.25 -11.92 12.00
C TYR A 431 13.11 -12.38 12.92
N THR A 432 12.28 -11.45 13.37
CA THR A 432 11.14 -11.74 14.25
C THR A 432 9.83 -11.57 13.51
N GLN A 433 8.85 -12.42 13.85
CA GLN A 433 7.48 -12.37 13.39
C GLN A 433 6.55 -12.43 14.59
N ALA A 434 5.69 -11.42 14.77
CA ALA A 434 4.71 -11.40 15.84
C ALA A 434 3.68 -12.54 15.69
N LYS A 435 3.19 -13.03 16.83
CA LYS A 435 2.04 -13.94 16.96
C LYS A 435 0.86 -13.10 17.44
N GLU A 436 -0.19 -13.04 16.65
CA GLU A 436 -1.33 -12.19 16.92
C GLU A 436 -2.62 -13.00 16.98
N ILE A 437 -3.51 -12.58 17.87
CA ILE A 437 -4.91 -13.02 17.88
C ILE A 437 -5.76 -11.82 17.50
N THR A 438 -6.59 -11.99 16.48
CA THR A 438 -7.51 -10.96 16.02
C THR A 438 -8.95 -11.40 16.24
N GLU A 439 -9.72 -10.56 16.92
CA GLU A 439 -11.16 -10.70 17.15
C GLU A 439 -11.88 -9.58 16.39
N ILE A 440 -13.07 -9.87 15.86
CA ILE A 440 -13.89 -8.89 15.16
C ILE A 440 -15.29 -8.84 15.76
N SER A 441 -15.83 -7.64 15.92
CA SER A 441 -17.20 -7.38 16.43
C SER A 441 -17.96 -6.53 15.43
N ILE A 442 -19.24 -6.84 15.20
CA ILE A 442 -20.11 -6.11 14.29
C ILE A 442 -20.75 -4.94 15.04
N LYS A 443 -20.35 -3.70 14.73
CA LYS A 443 -20.94 -2.51 15.35
C LYS A 443 -22.23 -2.07 14.67
N LYS A 444 -22.24 -2.08 13.32
CA LYS A 444 -23.41 -1.66 12.55
C LYS A 444 -23.38 -2.28 11.16
N LYS A 445 -24.41 -3.00 10.80
CA LYS A 445 -24.65 -3.45 9.43
C LYS A 445 -25.12 -2.25 8.58
N LEU A 446 -24.44 -1.96 7.48
CA LEU A 446 -24.76 -0.88 6.55
C LEU A 446 -25.52 -1.38 5.33
N LYS A 447 -25.05 -2.49 4.74
CA LYS A 447 -25.66 -3.09 3.55
C LYS A 447 -25.74 -4.61 3.71
N GLU A 448 -26.72 -5.18 3.02
CA GLU A 448 -26.91 -6.62 2.90
C GLU A 448 -27.41 -6.91 1.50
N ARG A 449 -26.89 -7.96 0.88
CA ARG A 449 -27.41 -8.48 -0.38
C ARG A 449 -27.20 -9.98 -0.48
N GLU A 450 -27.93 -10.62 -1.36
CA GLU A 450 -27.61 -11.98 -1.78
C GLU A 450 -26.36 -11.95 -2.67
N GLY A 451 -25.38 -12.79 -2.36
CA GLY A 451 -24.19 -13.07 -3.16
C GLY A 451 -24.07 -14.56 -3.37
N GLY A 452 -24.05 -15.01 -4.64
CA GLY A 452 -24.05 -16.44 -4.89
C GLY A 452 -25.22 -17.16 -4.20
N LYS A 453 -24.91 -18.11 -3.30
CA LYS A 453 -25.87 -18.89 -2.53
C LYS A 453 -25.94 -18.48 -1.05
N THR A 454 -25.42 -17.30 -0.70
CA THR A 454 -25.39 -16.84 0.69
C THR A 454 -25.70 -15.36 0.80
N SER A 455 -25.85 -14.87 2.03
CA SER A 455 -25.94 -13.44 2.33
C SER A 455 -24.54 -12.86 2.51
N VAL A 456 -24.33 -11.70 1.89
CA VAL A 456 -23.11 -10.89 2.00
C VAL A 456 -23.46 -9.57 2.65
N PHE A 457 -22.64 -9.14 3.54
CA PHE A 457 -22.86 -7.97 4.38
C PHE A 457 -21.70 -6.98 4.24
N LEU A 458 -22.00 -5.70 4.45
CA LEU A 458 -21.03 -4.63 4.59
C LEU A 458 -21.40 -3.82 5.84
N GLY A 459 -20.42 -3.46 6.66
CA GLY A 459 -20.71 -2.67 7.84
C GLY A 459 -19.50 -2.18 8.63
N HIS A 460 -19.79 -1.41 9.66
CA HIS A 460 -18.79 -0.98 10.63
C HIS A 460 -18.51 -2.11 11.62
N THR A 461 -17.26 -2.36 11.84
CA THR A 461 -16.73 -3.39 12.74
C THR A 461 -15.67 -2.79 13.66
N GLU A 462 -15.49 -3.40 14.82
CA GLU A 462 -14.33 -3.17 15.67
C GLU A 462 -13.41 -4.38 15.57
N VAL A 463 -12.17 -4.13 15.22
CA VAL A 463 -11.11 -5.11 15.18
C VAL A 463 -10.26 -4.94 16.43
N LYS A 464 -10.06 -6.04 17.15
CA LYS A 464 -9.21 -6.12 18.34
C LYS A 464 -8.07 -7.08 18.06
N THR A 465 -6.85 -6.57 18.07
CA THR A 465 -5.63 -7.37 17.87
C THR A 465 -4.80 -7.39 19.14
N THR A 466 -4.37 -8.57 19.54
CA THR A 466 -3.49 -8.78 20.70
C THR A 466 -2.25 -9.53 20.23
N VAL A 467 -1.09 -8.92 20.42
CA VAL A 467 0.22 -9.58 20.19
C VAL A 467 0.54 -10.42 21.44
N ILE A 468 0.47 -11.74 21.29
CA ILE A 468 0.64 -12.71 22.38
C ILE A 468 2.06 -13.29 22.46
N GLY A 469 2.92 -12.99 21.51
CA GLY A 469 4.27 -13.49 21.43
C GLY A 469 4.91 -13.24 20.08
N PHE A 470 6.06 -13.81 19.85
CA PHE A 470 6.74 -13.76 18.56
C PHE A 470 7.59 -14.99 18.29
N ARG A 471 7.88 -15.24 17.02
CA ARG A 471 8.79 -16.28 16.54
C ARG A 471 10.07 -15.64 16.01
N ARG A 472 11.19 -16.29 16.27
CA ARG A 472 12.46 -16.02 15.61
C ARG A 472 12.58 -16.96 14.42
N LYS A 473 12.81 -16.41 13.23
CA LYS A 473 12.98 -17.16 11.99
C LYS A 473 14.38 -16.94 11.43
N ALA A 474 15.07 -18.02 11.08
CA ALA A 474 16.38 -17.94 10.45
C ALA A 474 16.30 -17.18 9.11
N GLN A 475 17.27 -16.30 8.85
CA GLN A 475 17.22 -15.38 7.70
C GLN A 475 17.20 -16.06 6.32
N LEU A 476 17.74 -17.27 6.20
CA LEU A 476 17.88 -17.96 4.91
C LEU A 476 16.92 -19.13 4.75
N SER A 477 16.68 -19.92 5.80
CA SER A 477 15.82 -21.11 5.75
C SER A 477 14.37 -20.84 6.14
N GLU A 478 14.08 -19.66 6.73
CA GLU A 478 12.79 -19.30 7.33
C GLU A 478 12.32 -20.26 8.44
N GLU A 479 13.17 -21.17 8.88
CA GLU A 479 12.88 -22.09 9.99
C GLU A 479 12.70 -21.33 11.30
N VAL A 480 11.72 -21.77 12.09
CA VAL A 480 11.48 -21.23 13.43
C VAL A 480 12.59 -21.74 14.36
N VAL A 481 13.46 -20.84 14.81
CA VAL A 481 14.58 -21.14 15.71
C VAL A 481 14.28 -20.82 17.17
N GLY A 482 13.12 -20.24 17.46
CA GLY A 482 12.66 -19.96 18.82
C GLY A 482 11.34 -19.22 18.84
N GLU A 483 10.62 -19.31 19.96
CA GLU A 483 9.38 -18.58 20.24
C GLU A 483 9.45 -17.96 21.63
N GLU A 484 8.83 -16.80 21.81
CA GLU A 484 8.66 -16.14 23.11
C GLU A 484 7.22 -15.62 23.24
N GLU A 485 6.69 -15.68 24.46
CA GLU A 485 5.40 -15.09 24.82
C GLU A 485 5.58 -13.63 25.19
N LEU A 486 4.55 -12.82 24.91
CA LEU A 486 4.46 -11.41 25.25
C LEU A 486 3.13 -11.13 25.95
N ASP A 487 3.17 -10.20 26.90
CA ASP A 487 2.00 -9.67 27.58
C ASP A 487 1.84 -8.19 27.21
N LEU A 488 1.26 -7.94 26.01
CA LEU A 488 1.00 -6.60 25.51
C LEU A 488 -0.51 -6.30 25.55
N PRO A 489 -0.89 -5.04 25.77
CA PRO A 489 -2.30 -4.67 25.73
C PRO A 489 -2.87 -4.88 24.32
N SER A 490 -4.18 -5.19 24.27
CA SER A 490 -4.89 -5.27 22.98
C SER A 490 -5.00 -3.89 22.34
N GLN A 491 -4.91 -3.85 21.02
CA GLN A 491 -5.17 -2.66 20.22
C GLN A 491 -6.53 -2.81 19.54
N ASN A 492 -7.36 -1.79 19.62
CA ASN A 492 -8.69 -1.77 19.04
C ASN A 492 -8.80 -0.63 18.06
N PHE A 493 -9.42 -0.87 16.92
CA PHE A 493 -9.81 0.19 15.99
C PHE A 493 -11.14 -0.15 15.29
N ASN A 494 -11.91 0.88 14.98
CA ASN A 494 -13.12 0.75 14.19
C ASN A 494 -12.76 0.87 12.70
N THR A 495 -13.33 -0.03 11.89
CA THR A 495 -13.11 -0.05 10.44
C THR A 495 -14.36 -0.49 9.69
N VAL A 496 -14.25 -0.60 8.38
CA VAL A 496 -15.27 -1.19 7.52
C VAL A 496 -14.84 -2.59 7.14
N ALA A 497 -15.80 -3.53 7.22
CA ALA A 497 -15.60 -4.90 6.76
C ALA A 497 -16.75 -5.34 5.85
N LEU A 498 -16.41 -6.19 4.88
CA LEU A 498 -17.36 -7.09 4.26
C LEU A 498 -17.29 -8.45 4.98
N TRP A 499 -18.41 -9.14 5.07
CA TRP A 499 -18.43 -10.53 5.54
C TRP A 499 -19.56 -11.31 4.89
N PHE A 500 -19.43 -12.62 4.94
CA PHE A 500 -20.45 -13.52 4.41
C PHE A 500 -20.57 -14.77 5.25
N ASP A 501 -21.79 -15.33 5.26
CA ASP A 501 -22.11 -16.57 5.95
C ASP A 501 -21.67 -17.78 5.10
N VAL A 502 -21.28 -18.87 5.77
CA VAL A 502 -21.10 -20.16 5.11
C VAL A 502 -22.33 -21.02 5.39
N PRO A 503 -23.14 -21.36 4.37
CA PRO A 503 -24.37 -22.14 4.53
C PRO A 503 -24.15 -23.51 5.17
N GLN A 504 -25.11 -23.96 6.00
CA GLN A 504 -25.04 -25.26 6.69
C GLN A 504 -24.88 -26.45 5.73
N ALA A 505 -25.42 -26.34 4.53
CA ALA A 505 -25.27 -27.39 3.50
C ALA A 505 -23.79 -27.64 3.16
N ILE A 506 -22.98 -26.56 3.06
CA ILE A 506 -21.52 -26.64 2.81
C ILE A 506 -20.82 -27.27 4.02
N VAL A 507 -21.19 -26.87 5.24
CA VAL A 507 -20.63 -27.44 6.47
C VAL A 507 -20.86 -28.95 6.52
N ASN A 508 -22.07 -29.40 6.16
CA ASN A 508 -22.43 -30.82 6.12
C ASN A 508 -21.62 -31.57 5.05
N GLU A 509 -21.46 -31.00 3.85
CA GLU A 509 -20.66 -31.60 2.77
C GLU A 509 -19.19 -31.79 3.18
N ILE A 510 -18.59 -30.80 3.86
CA ILE A 510 -17.21 -30.88 4.37
C ILE A 510 -17.10 -31.99 5.43
N ALA A 511 -18.09 -32.10 6.33
CA ALA A 511 -18.13 -33.14 7.35
C ALA A 511 -18.28 -34.56 6.72
N GLU A 512 -19.12 -34.71 5.69
CA GLU A 512 -19.27 -35.96 4.93
C GLU A 512 -17.97 -36.39 4.22
N LYS A 513 -17.19 -35.41 3.75
CA LYS A 513 -15.89 -35.64 3.12
C LYS A 513 -14.73 -35.80 4.12
N HIS A 514 -15.00 -35.71 5.42
CA HIS A 514 -14.00 -35.76 6.51
C HIS A 514 -12.87 -34.72 6.39
N LEU A 515 -13.19 -33.52 5.90
CA LEU A 515 -12.26 -32.44 5.74
C LEU A 515 -12.28 -31.50 6.97
N ASP A 516 -11.20 -30.70 7.17
CA ASP A 516 -11.13 -29.73 8.25
C ASP A 516 -11.86 -28.42 7.86
N PHE A 517 -13.05 -28.23 8.44
CA PHE A 517 -13.86 -27.04 8.19
C PHE A 517 -13.18 -25.73 8.61
N ALA A 518 -12.53 -25.72 9.78
CA ALA A 518 -11.81 -24.52 10.26
C ALA A 518 -10.61 -24.21 9.36
N GLY A 519 -9.87 -25.24 8.96
CA GLY A 519 -8.78 -25.12 8.00
C GLY A 519 -9.25 -24.65 6.63
N GLY A 520 -10.42 -25.10 6.18
CA GLY A 520 -11.02 -24.67 4.91
C GLY A 520 -11.44 -23.20 4.90
N LEU A 521 -12.08 -22.72 5.99
CA LEU A 521 -12.44 -21.31 6.16
C LEU A 521 -11.19 -20.41 6.11
N HIS A 522 -10.16 -20.79 6.86
CA HIS A 522 -8.90 -20.07 6.94
C HIS A 522 -8.14 -20.04 5.61
N ALA A 523 -8.12 -21.15 4.88
CA ALA A 523 -7.51 -21.23 3.56
C ALA A 523 -8.28 -20.37 2.52
N ALA A 524 -9.63 -20.39 2.55
CA ALA A 524 -10.46 -19.57 1.67
C ALA A 524 -10.30 -18.06 1.96
N GLU A 525 -10.20 -17.68 3.23
CA GLU A 525 -9.90 -16.30 3.66
C GLU A 525 -8.56 -15.83 3.09
N HIS A 526 -7.48 -16.57 3.36
CA HIS A 526 -6.14 -16.22 2.90
C HIS A 526 -6.05 -16.04 1.39
N ALA A 527 -6.62 -16.97 0.64
CA ALA A 527 -6.61 -16.93 -0.82
C ALA A 527 -7.42 -15.74 -1.37
N SER A 528 -8.59 -15.46 -0.77
CA SER A 528 -9.43 -14.31 -1.16
C SER A 528 -8.73 -12.97 -0.91
N ILE A 529 -8.14 -12.79 0.27
CA ILE A 529 -7.32 -11.61 0.58
C ILE A 529 -6.12 -11.50 -0.35
N GLY A 530 -5.50 -12.63 -0.68
CA GLY A 530 -4.36 -12.69 -1.60
C GLY A 530 -4.66 -12.18 -3.00
N LEU A 531 -5.91 -12.32 -3.46
CA LEU A 531 -6.35 -11.93 -4.80
C LEU A 531 -7.14 -10.61 -4.87
N LEU A 532 -7.59 -10.06 -3.74
CA LEU A 532 -8.33 -8.79 -3.73
C LEU A 532 -7.57 -7.62 -4.40
N PRO A 533 -6.22 -7.54 -4.34
CA PRO A 533 -5.46 -6.54 -5.09
C PRO A 533 -5.60 -6.60 -6.61
N LEU A 534 -6.15 -7.67 -7.20
CA LEU A 534 -6.52 -7.71 -8.62
C LEU A 534 -7.66 -6.75 -8.98
N PHE A 535 -8.45 -6.32 -8.01
CA PHE A 535 -9.67 -5.54 -8.20
C PHE A 535 -9.58 -4.12 -7.64
N ALA A 536 -8.69 -3.93 -6.67
CA ALA A 536 -8.48 -2.66 -6.00
C ALA A 536 -6.98 -2.36 -5.92
N LEU A 537 -6.58 -1.12 -6.20
CA LEU A 537 -5.19 -0.67 -6.02
C LEU A 537 -4.87 -0.59 -4.52
N CYS A 538 -4.44 -1.70 -3.95
CA CYS A 538 -4.06 -1.80 -2.54
C CYS A 538 -2.88 -2.75 -2.36
N ASP A 539 -2.17 -2.58 -1.25
CA ASP A 539 -1.21 -3.54 -0.76
C ASP A 539 -1.92 -4.63 0.06
N ARG A 540 -1.34 -5.82 0.13
CA ARG A 540 -1.82 -6.86 1.03
C ARG A 540 -1.84 -6.41 2.50
N ASN A 541 -1.03 -5.41 2.85
CA ASN A 541 -0.99 -4.80 4.18
C ASN A 541 -2.21 -3.92 4.48
N ASP A 542 -2.91 -3.48 3.45
CA ASP A 542 -4.09 -2.63 3.59
C ASP A 542 -5.35 -3.44 3.93
N ILE A 543 -5.24 -4.79 3.94
CA ILE A 543 -6.35 -5.72 4.11
C ILE A 543 -6.05 -6.65 5.27
N GLY A 544 -7.03 -6.88 6.12
CA GLY A 544 -7.05 -7.93 7.13
C GLY A 544 -8.22 -8.89 6.93
N GLY A 545 -8.17 -10.03 7.60
CA GLY A 545 -9.26 -10.98 7.60
C GLY A 545 -9.37 -11.74 8.90
N VAL A 546 -10.56 -12.28 9.13
CA VAL A 546 -10.88 -13.20 10.21
C VAL A 546 -11.87 -14.23 9.70
N SER A 547 -11.54 -15.49 9.86
CA SER A 547 -12.47 -16.59 9.61
C SER A 547 -12.82 -17.30 10.92
N THR A 548 -14.09 -17.66 11.08
CA THR A 548 -14.57 -18.32 12.29
C THR A 548 -15.64 -19.37 11.97
N SER A 549 -15.51 -20.53 12.59
CA SER A 549 -16.51 -21.58 12.49
C SER A 549 -17.79 -21.25 13.25
N LEU A 550 -17.75 -20.31 14.20
CA LEU A 550 -18.89 -19.85 14.98
C LEU A 550 -18.64 -18.43 15.49
N HIS A 551 -19.18 -17.44 14.79
CA HIS A 551 -19.07 -16.05 15.25
C HIS A 551 -19.97 -15.81 16.47
N TRP A 552 -19.41 -15.26 17.53
CA TRP A 552 -20.06 -15.17 18.84
C TRP A 552 -21.34 -14.30 18.85
N GLU A 553 -21.44 -13.28 17.97
CA GLU A 553 -22.63 -12.43 17.85
C GLU A 553 -23.72 -13.06 16.98
N THR A 554 -23.36 -13.74 15.89
CA THR A 554 -24.31 -14.24 14.90
C THR A 554 -24.63 -15.72 15.04
N GLY A 555 -23.76 -16.47 15.74
CA GLY A 555 -23.88 -17.92 15.88
C GLY A 555 -23.69 -18.68 14.56
N ARG A 556 -23.01 -18.08 13.57
CA ARG A 556 -22.82 -18.63 12.24
C ARG A 556 -21.35 -18.72 11.87
N PRO A 557 -20.97 -19.66 10.99
CA PRO A 557 -19.65 -19.66 10.38
C PRO A 557 -19.55 -18.52 9.36
N GLN A 558 -18.49 -17.72 9.47
CA GLN A 558 -18.32 -16.50 8.68
C GLN A 558 -16.86 -16.27 8.30
N ILE A 559 -16.67 -15.60 7.17
CA ILE A 559 -15.39 -15.03 6.75
C ILE A 559 -15.57 -13.51 6.65
N PHE A 560 -14.69 -12.77 7.33
CA PHE A 560 -14.61 -11.33 7.32
C PHE A 560 -13.38 -10.89 6.54
N ILE A 561 -13.51 -9.86 5.71
CA ILE A 561 -12.40 -9.15 5.07
C ILE A 561 -12.59 -7.67 5.40
N TYR A 562 -11.59 -7.02 5.97
CA TYR A 562 -11.69 -5.66 6.48
C TYR A 562 -10.52 -4.79 6.05
N ASP A 563 -10.77 -3.48 5.98
CA ASP A 563 -9.72 -2.49 5.76
C ASP A 563 -8.82 -2.40 7.00
N ALA A 564 -7.51 -2.55 6.83
CA ALA A 564 -6.55 -2.55 7.94
C ALA A 564 -6.28 -1.14 8.51
N TYR A 565 -7.10 -0.17 8.16
CA TYR A 565 -6.98 1.22 8.61
C TYR A 565 -8.21 1.69 9.37
N PRO A 566 -8.05 2.49 10.44
CA PRO A 566 -9.15 3.13 11.13
C PRO A 566 -10.10 3.88 10.18
N GLY A 567 -11.40 3.60 10.29
CA GLY A 567 -12.45 4.21 9.47
C GLY A 567 -12.58 3.68 8.05
N GLY A 568 -11.70 2.77 7.63
CA GLY A 568 -11.70 2.18 6.29
C GLY A 568 -11.17 3.11 5.19
N ILE A 569 -10.79 2.52 4.06
CA ILE A 569 -10.25 3.23 2.89
C ILE A 569 -10.96 2.86 1.57
N GLY A 570 -12.06 2.10 1.64
CA GLY A 570 -12.91 1.76 0.50
C GLY A 570 -12.66 0.38 -0.12
N ILE A 571 -11.73 -0.42 0.42
CA ILE A 571 -11.41 -1.76 -0.12
C ILE A 571 -12.54 -2.74 0.21
N ALA A 572 -13.05 -2.73 1.44
CA ALA A 572 -14.15 -3.59 1.86
C ALA A 572 -15.43 -3.32 1.07
N GLU A 573 -15.73 -2.05 0.78
CA GLU A 573 -16.85 -1.64 -0.08
C GLU A 573 -16.67 -2.18 -1.50
N LYS A 574 -15.47 -2.07 -2.07
CA LYS A 574 -15.16 -2.63 -3.38
C LYS A 574 -15.28 -4.16 -3.37
N GLY A 575 -14.72 -4.81 -2.38
CA GLY A 575 -14.85 -6.25 -2.19
C GLY A 575 -16.31 -6.71 -2.10
N PHE A 576 -17.17 -5.96 -1.41
CA PHE A 576 -18.60 -6.23 -1.33
C PHE A 576 -19.28 -6.16 -2.72
N GLU A 577 -18.88 -5.23 -3.58
CA GLU A 577 -19.43 -5.11 -4.93
C GLU A 577 -19.07 -6.31 -5.82
N ILE A 578 -17.84 -6.81 -5.70
CA ILE A 578 -17.26 -7.80 -6.64
C ILE A 578 -17.11 -9.20 -6.04
N ILE A 579 -17.76 -9.50 -4.93
CA ILE A 579 -17.49 -10.70 -4.12
C ILE A 579 -17.61 -12.00 -4.91
N GLU A 580 -18.58 -12.10 -5.81
CA GLU A 580 -18.79 -13.31 -6.62
C GLU A 580 -17.60 -13.53 -7.59
N GLU A 581 -17.13 -12.46 -8.22
CA GLU A 581 -15.95 -12.52 -9.09
C GLU A 581 -14.68 -12.86 -8.30
N LEU A 582 -14.58 -12.35 -7.06
CA LEU A 582 -13.49 -12.69 -6.14
C LEU A 582 -13.51 -14.18 -5.80
N TRP A 583 -14.68 -14.75 -5.46
CA TRP A 583 -14.79 -16.19 -5.18
C TRP A 583 -14.44 -17.05 -6.40
N GLU A 584 -14.96 -16.72 -7.59
CA GLU A 584 -14.65 -17.44 -8.84
C GLU A 584 -13.14 -17.43 -9.12
N THR A 585 -12.51 -16.25 -8.98
CA THR A 585 -11.07 -16.09 -9.22
C THR A 585 -10.23 -16.83 -8.18
N THR A 586 -10.66 -16.79 -6.91
CA THR A 586 -10.01 -17.49 -5.79
C THR A 586 -10.08 -19.00 -5.98
N LEU A 587 -11.26 -19.52 -6.34
CA LEU A 587 -11.45 -20.95 -6.62
C LEU A 587 -10.56 -21.41 -7.79
N LYS A 588 -10.48 -20.60 -8.84
CA LYS A 588 -9.62 -20.87 -10.01
C LYS A 588 -8.15 -20.97 -9.61
N LEU A 589 -7.64 -20.00 -8.81
CA LEU A 589 -6.27 -20.04 -8.29
C LEU A 589 -5.98 -21.33 -7.52
N ILE A 590 -6.88 -21.71 -6.59
CA ILE A 590 -6.67 -22.87 -5.72
C ILE A 590 -6.68 -24.17 -6.54
N LYS A 591 -7.59 -24.28 -7.50
CA LYS A 591 -7.70 -25.46 -8.41
C LYS A 591 -6.49 -25.62 -9.33
N ASP A 592 -5.99 -24.52 -9.87
CA ASP A 592 -4.87 -24.53 -10.80
C ASP A 592 -3.51 -24.78 -10.12
N CYS A 593 -3.45 -24.64 -8.80
CA CYS A 593 -2.24 -24.94 -8.04
C CYS A 593 -2.05 -26.46 -7.86
N PRO A 594 -0.92 -27.04 -8.30
CA PRO A 594 -0.70 -28.50 -8.28
C PRO A 594 -0.40 -29.09 -6.90
N CYS A 595 -0.20 -28.25 -5.85
CA CYS A 595 0.06 -28.74 -4.50
C CYS A 595 -1.14 -29.52 -3.93
N GLU A 596 -0.90 -30.48 -3.05
CA GLU A 596 -1.95 -31.28 -2.42
C GLU A 596 -2.51 -30.62 -1.16
N GLU A 597 -1.67 -30.18 -0.23
CA GLU A 597 -2.08 -29.68 1.10
C GLU A 597 -2.23 -28.15 1.20
N GLY A 598 -1.82 -27.42 0.17
CA GLY A 598 -1.73 -25.96 0.18
C GLY A 598 -0.29 -25.46 0.31
N CYS A 599 0.01 -24.37 -0.40
CA CYS A 599 1.35 -23.80 -0.47
C CYS A 599 1.30 -22.26 -0.52
N PRO A 600 2.46 -21.57 -0.44
CA PRO A 600 2.52 -20.11 -0.55
C PRO A 600 1.92 -19.55 -1.84
N SER A 601 1.90 -20.35 -2.92
CA SER A 601 1.33 -19.97 -4.22
C SER A 601 -0.20 -19.94 -4.25
N CYS A 602 -0.91 -20.48 -3.23
CA CYS A 602 -2.37 -20.56 -3.23
C CYS A 602 -3.02 -20.12 -1.92
N VAL A 603 -2.87 -20.88 -0.82
CA VAL A 603 -3.65 -20.67 0.41
C VAL A 603 -2.82 -20.20 1.62
N GLN A 604 -1.49 -20.28 1.56
CA GLN A 604 -0.67 -19.85 2.68
C GLN A 604 -0.43 -18.33 2.66
N SER A 605 -0.44 -17.70 3.83
CA SER A 605 -0.19 -16.30 4.04
C SER A 605 1.08 -16.07 4.84
N PRO A 606 2.04 -15.24 4.37
CA PRO A 606 3.22 -14.90 5.16
C PRO A 606 2.89 -14.05 6.40
N LYS A 607 1.68 -13.47 6.47
CA LYS A 607 1.20 -12.65 7.59
C LYS A 607 0.37 -13.43 8.61
N CYS A 608 0.15 -14.73 8.39
CA CYS A 608 -0.68 -15.52 9.29
C CYS A 608 -0.07 -15.61 10.68
N GLY A 609 -0.77 -15.07 11.69
CA GLY A 609 -0.39 -15.13 13.10
C GLY A 609 -0.30 -16.58 13.62
N ASN A 610 -1.09 -17.49 13.04
CA ASN A 610 -1.15 -18.92 13.40
C ASN A 610 -0.16 -19.79 12.60
N ASN A 611 0.78 -19.19 11.86
CA ASN A 611 1.74 -19.93 11.03
C ASN A 611 1.06 -20.87 10.01
N ASN A 612 -0.04 -20.42 9.42
CA ASN A 612 -0.81 -21.17 8.44
C ASN A 612 -1.38 -22.51 8.99
N GLN A 613 -1.83 -22.54 10.22
CA GLN A 613 -2.41 -23.74 10.85
C GLN A 613 -3.69 -23.38 11.62
N PRO A 614 -4.79 -24.17 11.45
CA PRO A 614 -4.92 -25.22 10.43
C PRO A 614 -5.17 -24.60 9.04
N LEU A 615 -4.83 -25.32 7.97
CA LEU A 615 -5.24 -25.02 6.60
C LEU A 615 -5.69 -26.31 5.91
N ASP A 616 -6.80 -26.25 5.18
CA ASP A 616 -7.31 -27.34 4.35
C ASP A 616 -7.68 -26.80 2.98
N LYS A 617 -6.88 -27.12 1.98
CA LYS A 617 -7.06 -26.69 0.59
C LYS A 617 -8.33 -27.26 -0.04
N GLU A 618 -8.62 -28.53 0.20
CA GLU A 618 -9.79 -29.21 -0.38
C GLU A 618 -11.08 -28.65 0.22
N ALA A 619 -11.12 -28.46 1.54
CA ALA A 619 -12.25 -27.84 2.21
C ALA A 619 -12.48 -26.39 1.72
N ALA A 620 -11.43 -25.62 1.45
CA ALA A 620 -11.55 -24.27 0.88
C ALA A 620 -12.19 -24.31 -0.53
N MET A 621 -11.83 -25.28 -1.38
CA MET A 621 -12.48 -25.47 -2.68
C MET A 621 -13.97 -25.78 -2.52
N VAL A 622 -14.34 -26.70 -1.62
CA VAL A 622 -15.75 -27.04 -1.34
C VAL A 622 -16.53 -25.81 -0.86
N ILE A 623 -15.95 -24.99 0.01
CA ILE A 623 -16.60 -23.75 0.47
C ILE A 623 -16.86 -22.82 -0.70
N LEU A 624 -15.85 -22.51 -1.50
CA LEU A 624 -15.98 -21.57 -2.63
C LEU A 624 -16.93 -22.09 -3.71
N GLU A 625 -16.89 -23.37 -4.06
CA GLU A 625 -17.84 -24.00 -4.99
C GLU A 625 -19.28 -23.93 -4.49
N GLY A 626 -19.45 -24.16 -3.18
CA GLY A 626 -20.73 -24.09 -2.53
C GLY A 626 -21.33 -22.69 -2.51
N LEU A 627 -20.49 -21.64 -2.44
CA LEU A 627 -20.92 -20.23 -2.45
C LEU A 627 -21.32 -19.73 -3.84
N ILE A 628 -20.66 -20.19 -4.89
CA ILE A 628 -20.87 -19.74 -6.27
C ILE A 628 -22.19 -20.33 -6.83
N LYS A 629 -23.00 -19.51 -7.51
CA LYS A 629 -24.16 -20.02 -8.27
C LYS A 629 -23.65 -20.76 -9.52
N PRO A 630 -24.20 -21.93 -9.87
CA PRO A 630 -23.91 -22.53 -11.16
C PRO A 630 -24.36 -21.58 -12.26
N LYS A 631 -23.47 -21.35 -13.24
CA LYS A 631 -23.77 -20.54 -14.45
C LYS A 631 -24.82 -21.18 -15.32
#